data_a533664b740513f8f08b2f03dc06b3d8
#
_entry.id   a533664b740513f8f08b2f03dc06b3d8
#
_cell.length_a   1.000
_cell.length_b   1.000
_cell.length_c   1.000
_cell.angle_alpha   90.00
_cell.angle_beta   90.00
_cell.angle_gamma   90.00
#
_symmetry.space_group_name_H-M   'P 1'
#
loop_
_entity.id
_entity.type
_entity.pdbx_description
1 polymer ?
#
loop_
_entity_poly.entity_id
_entity_poly.type
_entity_poly.pdbx_seq_one_letter_code
_entity_poly.pdbx_strand_id
1 'polypeptide(L)'
;LLGDMKRVYMIDSPVGYSNSSFMEIVTEGAIYRGLDVEVYYCPMCPEEKIEHIVIPELKTAFVTMNRYHDIQPWEIPAPDESGQEIILIDMEDYMNILNIGKNSELIQSLNEEYDILLNKSVKHLSLARDTHLMVEKMYIPNMNFTQLSDMRDKLQAELAAIKAE
;
A
#
# COMPACT_ATOMS: atom_id res chain seq x y z
N LEU A 1 7.60 -5.13 4.09
CA LEU A 1 7.79 -4.64 2.73
C LEU A 1 9.06 -3.80 2.59
N LEU A 2 9.25 -2.77 3.42
CA LEU A 2 10.36 -1.82 3.28
C LEU A 2 11.63 -2.21 4.04
N GLY A 3 11.55 -3.16 4.98
CA GLY A 3 12.67 -3.53 5.86
C GLY A 3 13.89 -4.14 5.16
N ASP A 4 13.71 -4.69 3.96
CA ASP A 4 14.79 -5.29 3.17
C ASP A 4 15.32 -4.37 2.06
N MET A 5 14.77 -3.16 1.95
CA MET A 5 15.12 -2.22 0.89
C MET A 5 16.35 -1.41 1.27
N LYS A 6 17.31 -1.29 0.34
CA LYS A 6 18.48 -0.44 0.48
C LYS A 6 18.24 1.00 0.06
N ARG A 7 17.27 1.21 -0.84
CA ARG A 7 16.89 2.53 -1.34
C ARG A 7 15.38 2.68 -1.35
N VAL A 8 14.89 3.75 -0.75
CA VAL A 8 13.46 4.07 -0.73
C VAL A 8 13.25 5.50 -1.22
N TYR A 9 12.52 5.62 -2.32
CA TYR A 9 12.03 6.89 -2.81
C TYR A 9 10.67 7.16 -2.17
N MET A 10 10.62 8.17 -1.30
CA MET A 10 9.40 8.62 -0.66
C MET A 10 8.82 9.79 -1.46
N ILE A 11 7.67 9.58 -2.09
CA ILE A 11 7.03 10.55 -2.97
C ILE A 11 5.93 11.23 -2.19
N ASP A 12 6.21 12.45 -1.71
CA ASP A 12 5.21 13.28 -1.04
C ASP A 12 4.30 13.90 -2.09
N SER A 13 3.05 13.46 -2.08
CA SER A 13 2.06 13.81 -3.09
C SER A 13 0.76 14.20 -2.40
N PRO A 14 0.35 15.48 -2.50
CA PRO A 14 -0.93 15.93 -1.96
C PRO A 14 -2.10 15.09 -2.46
N VAL A 15 -3.12 14.96 -1.62
CA VAL A 15 -4.34 14.23 -2.00
C VAL A 15 -4.98 14.87 -3.22
N GLY A 16 -5.29 14.03 -4.21
CA GLY A 16 -5.82 14.48 -5.51
C GLY A 16 -4.74 14.74 -6.56
N TYR A 17 -3.46 14.85 -6.18
CA TYR A 17 -2.37 14.87 -7.14
C TYR A 17 -2.07 13.45 -7.63
N SER A 18 -2.07 13.26 -8.95
CA SER A 18 -1.80 11.94 -9.52
C SER A 18 -0.32 11.81 -9.89
N ASN A 19 0.37 10.92 -9.20
CA ASN A 19 1.71 10.45 -9.57
C ASN A 19 1.69 9.14 -10.39
N SER A 20 0.50 8.69 -10.83
CA SER A 20 0.31 7.40 -11.51
C SER A 20 1.20 7.29 -12.75
N SER A 21 1.24 8.30 -13.60
CA SER A 21 2.10 8.28 -14.80
C SER A 21 3.59 8.16 -14.47
N PHE A 22 4.06 8.76 -13.39
CA PHE A 22 5.43 8.59 -12.92
C PHE A 22 5.67 7.13 -12.49
N MET A 23 4.76 6.57 -11.70
CA MET A 23 4.83 5.18 -11.23
C MET A 23 4.77 4.18 -12.39
N GLU A 24 3.89 4.43 -13.38
CA GLU A 24 3.81 3.61 -14.61
C GLU A 24 5.14 3.59 -15.37
N ILE A 25 5.75 4.75 -15.61
CA ILE A 25 7.03 4.86 -16.30
C ILE A 25 8.14 4.11 -15.57
N VAL A 26 8.17 4.19 -14.23
CA VAL A 26 9.15 3.44 -13.40
C VAL A 26 8.91 1.94 -13.53
N THR A 27 7.66 1.49 -13.44
CA THR A 27 7.26 0.09 -13.57
C THR A 27 7.64 -0.47 -14.94
N GLU A 28 7.23 0.20 -16.01
CA GLU A 28 7.54 -0.20 -17.38
C GLU A 28 9.04 -0.22 -17.65
N GLY A 29 9.76 0.79 -17.14
CA GLY A 29 11.20 0.88 -17.27
C GLY A 29 11.96 -0.25 -16.56
N ALA A 30 11.45 -0.75 -15.44
CA ALA A 30 12.00 -1.90 -14.74
C ALA A 30 11.70 -3.21 -15.51
N ILE A 31 10.45 -3.42 -15.92
CA ILE A 31 10.01 -4.60 -16.68
C ILE A 31 10.78 -4.68 -18.01
N TYR A 32 10.94 -3.56 -18.72
CA TYR A 32 11.71 -3.53 -19.98
C TYR A 32 13.17 -3.98 -19.79
N ARG A 33 13.72 -3.83 -18.60
CA ARG A 33 15.07 -4.30 -18.24
C ARG A 33 15.11 -5.73 -17.73
N GLY A 34 13.97 -6.43 -17.72
CA GLY A 34 13.85 -7.81 -17.27
C GLY A 34 13.83 -7.97 -15.75
N LEU A 35 13.50 -6.90 -15.02
CA LEU A 35 13.37 -6.93 -13.56
C LEU A 35 11.94 -7.28 -13.16
N ASP A 36 11.80 -8.07 -12.09
CA ASP A 36 10.52 -8.29 -11.45
C ASP A 36 10.09 -7.05 -10.67
N VAL A 37 8.79 -6.75 -10.71
CA VAL A 37 8.20 -5.60 -10.04
C VAL A 37 6.96 -6.02 -9.27
N GLU A 38 6.91 -5.69 -7.98
CA GLU A 38 5.70 -5.77 -7.18
C GLU A 38 5.00 -4.41 -7.20
N VAL A 39 3.75 -4.39 -7.67
CA VAL A 39 2.96 -3.18 -7.81
C VAL A 39 1.79 -3.20 -6.83
N TYR A 40 1.63 -2.12 -6.09
CA TYR A 40 0.56 -1.95 -5.12
C TYR A 40 -0.37 -0.84 -5.59
N TYR A 41 -1.62 -1.20 -5.81
CA TYR A 41 -2.64 -0.28 -6.30
C TYR A 41 -3.40 0.39 -5.16
N CYS A 42 -3.90 1.59 -5.42
CA CYS A 42 -4.74 2.32 -4.49
C CYS A 42 -6.05 1.55 -4.23
N PRO A 43 -6.40 1.25 -2.96
CA PRO A 43 -7.65 0.56 -2.65
C PRO A 43 -8.91 1.28 -3.13
N MET A 44 -8.83 2.61 -3.33
CA MET A 44 -9.95 3.42 -3.82
C MET A 44 -10.03 3.50 -5.34
N CYS A 45 -8.94 3.14 -6.05
CA CYS A 45 -8.89 3.12 -7.51
C CYS A 45 -7.93 2.00 -7.97
N PRO A 46 -8.28 0.72 -7.71
CA PRO A 46 -7.36 -0.39 -7.89
C PRO A 46 -7.09 -0.73 -9.36
N GLU A 47 -7.88 -0.21 -10.28
CA GLU A 47 -7.74 -0.47 -11.71
C GLU A 47 -6.78 0.50 -12.42
N GLU A 48 -6.53 1.69 -11.83
CA GLU A 48 -5.84 2.75 -12.53
C GLU A 48 -4.67 3.37 -11.74
N LYS A 49 -4.72 3.32 -10.40
CA LYS A 49 -3.77 4.10 -9.60
C LYS A 49 -2.74 3.22 -8.89
N ILE A 50 -1.49 3.29 -9.34
CA ILE A 50 -0.34 2.72 -8.64
C ILE A 50 0.06 3.63 -7.48
N GLU A 51 0.17 3.08 -6.26
CA GLU A 51 0.61 3.82 -5.08
C GLU A 51 2.03 3.48 -4.66
N HIS A 52 2.41 2.19 -4.72
CA HIS A 52 3.75 1.79 -4.34
C HIS A 52 4.31 0.78 -5.33
N ILE A 53 5.63 0.79 -5.48
CA ILE A 53 6.37 -0.14 -6.32
C ILE A 53 7.54 -0.69 -5.52
N VAL A 54 7.80 -1.99 -5.64
CA VAL A 54 9.01 -2.62 -5.12
C VAL A 54 9.70 -3.34 -6.27
N ILE A 55 11.00 -3.13 -6.39
CA ILE A 55 11.88 -3.83 -7.33
C ILE A 55 12.85 -4.66 -6.48
N PRO A 56 12.54 -5.94 -6.20
CA PRO A 56 13.25 -6.74 -5.22
C PRO A 56 14.73 -6.92 -5.54
N GLU A 57 15.07 -7.18 -6.81
CA GLU A 57 16.44 -7.40 -7.26
C GLU A 57 17.34 -6.18 -7.04
N LEU A 58 16.78 -4.96 -7.14
CA LEU A 58 17.48 -3.72 -6.89
C LEU A 58 17.43 -3.30 -5.42
N LYS A 59 16.67 -4.02 -4.59
CA LYS A 59 16.35 -3.63 -3.21
C LYS A 59 15.87 -2.18 -3.13
N THR A 60 15.00 -1.80 -4.05
CA THR A 60 14.52 -0.42 -4.21
C THR A 60 13.01 -0.38 -4.15
N ALA A 61 12.47 0.60 -3.42
CA ALA A 61 11.03 0.84 -3.36
C ALA A 61 10.72 2.30 -3.69
N PHE A 62 9.52 2.51 -4.25
CA PHE A 62 8.89 3.82 -4.45
C PHE A 62 7.60 3.82 -3.66
N VAL A 63 7.44 4.77 -2.76
CA VAL A 63 6.32 4.82 -1.81
C VAL A 63 5.68 6.19 -1.86
N THR A 64 4.40 6.23 -2.20
CA THR A 64 3.62 7.47 -2.12
C THR A 64 3.28 7.76 -0.66
N MET A 65 3.52 9.00 -0.26
CA MET A 65 3.11 9.54 1.03
C MET A 65 2.06 10.62 0.85
N ASN A 66 1.17 10.73 1.80
CA ASN A 66 0.22 11.83 1.94
C ASN A 66 -0.40 11.75 3.35
N ARG A 67 -1.30 12.67 3.68
CA ARG A 67 -1.95 12.73 5.00
C ARG A 67 -2.72 11.45 5.43
N TYR A 68 -2.95 10.48 4.51
CA TYR A 68 -3.59 9.19 4.81
C TYR A 68 -2.58 8.03 4.78
N HIS A 69 -1.41 8.25 4.19
CA HIS A 69 -0.27 7.33 4.14
C HIS A 69 0.94 8.04 4.76
N ASP A 70 0.82 8.38 6.03
CA ASP A 70 1.85 9.10 6.79
C ASP A 70 2.93 8.14 7.29
N ILE A 71 3.80 7.72 6.36
CA ILE A 71 4.97 6.89 6.67
C ILE A 71 6.16 7.83 6.86
N GLN A 72 6.74 7.83 8.06
CA GLN A 72 7.89 8.67 8.33
C GLN A 72 9.20 7.92 7.99
N PRO A 73 10.25 8.63 7.49
CA PRO A 73 11.54 8.02 7.15
C PRO A 73 12.16 7.18 8.28
N TRP A 74 12.01 7.62 9.52
CA TRP A 74 12.56 6.92 10.70
C TRP A 74 11.74 5.68 11.13
N GLU A 75 10.56 5.47 10.57
CA GLU A 75 9.72 4.28 10.80
C GLU A 75 10.10 3.12 9.89
N ILE A 76 10.92 3.38 8.86
CA ILE A 76 11.38 2.36 7.93
C ILE A 76 12.64 1.71 8.51
N PRO A 77 12.60 0.43 8.91
CA PRO A 77 13.76 -0.24 9.47
C PRO A 77 14.84 -0.42 8.41
N ALA A 78 16.09 -0.09 8.74
CA ALA A 78 17.22 -0.33 7.86
C ALA A 78 17.47 -1.86 7.73
N PRO A 79 17.85 -2.36 6.55
CA PRO A 79 18.03 -3.79 6.29
C PRO A 79 19.28 -4.38 6.96
N ASP A 80 20.31 -3.56 7.20
CA ASP A 80 21.57 -3.95 7.79
C ASP A 80 22.33 -2.73 8.39
N GLU A 81 23.53 -2.97 8.90
CA GLU A 81 24.38 -1.90 9.48
C GLU A 81 24.86 -0.85 8.46
N SER A 82 24.78 -1.14 7.17
CA SER A 82 25.12 -0.17 6.11
C SER A 82 24.08 0.94 5.94
N GLY A 83 22.92 0.76 6.58
CA GLY A 83 21.84 1.72 6.58
C GLY A 83 20.96 1.59 5.33
N GLN A 84 20.06 2.55 5.20
CA GLN A 84 19.11 2.66 4.08
C GLN A 84 19.20 4.09 3.53
N GLU A 85 19.24 4.19 2.21
CA GLU A 85 19.16 5.48 1.52
C GLU A 85 17.70 5.86 1.34
N ILE A 86 17.27 6.95 1.96
CA ILE A 86 15.92 7.48 1.80
C ILE A 86 15.99 8.77 1.00
N ILE A 87 15.24 8.83 -0.11
CA ILE A 87 15.21 9.97 -1.02
C ILE A 87 13.79 10.52 -1.01
N LEU A 88 13.62 11.74 -0.53
CA LEU A 88 12.33 12.43 -0.55
C LEU A 88 12.16 13.16 -1.89
N ILE A 89 11.02 12.96 -2.51
CA ILE A 89 10.58 13.67 -3.72
C ILE A 89 9.29 14.41 -3.35
N ASP A 90 9.38 15.73 -3.29
CA ASP A 90 8.22 16.58 -3.08
C ASP A 90 7.56 16.90 -4.42
N MET A 91 6.34 16.42 -4.60
CA MET A 91 5.60 16.65 -5.84
C MET A 91 5.06 18.08 -5.96
N GLU A 92 5.05 18.85 -4.87
CA GLU A 92 4.69 20.28 -4.92
C GLU A 92 5.69 21.08 -5.72
N ASP A 93 6.97 20.70 -5.74
CA ASP A 93 8.02 21.32 -6.55
C ASP A 93 7.72 21.30 -8.06
N TYR A 94 6.87 20.39 -8.51
CA TYR A 94 6.51 20.20 -9.92
C TYR A 94 5.13 20.75 -10.26
N MET A 95 4.45 21.41 -9.30
CA MET A 95 3.12 21.96 -9.49
C MET A 95 3.13 23.42 -9.95
N ASN A 96 2.13 23.77 -10.76
CA ASN A 96 1.86 25.17 -11.07
C ASN A 96 1.05 25.84 -9.96
N ILE A 97 1.77 26.37 -8.95
CA ILE A 97 1.20 26.98 -7.75
C ILE A 97 0.21 28.09 -8.06
N LEU A 98 0.45 28.89 -9.13
CA LEU A 98 -0.45 29.97 -9.51
C LEU A 98 -1.81 29.45 -9.99
N ASN A 99 -1.84 28.34 -10.71
CA ASN A 99 -3.09 27.74 -11.16
C ASN A 99 -3.83 27.04 -10.02
N ILE A 100 -3.10 26.40 -9.11
CA ILE A 100 -3.68 25.79 -7.90
C ILE A 100 -4.27 26.87 -7.01
N GLY A 101 -3.58 27.98 -6.79
CA GLY A 101 -4.06 29.10 -5.99
C GLY A 101 -5.39 29.69 -6.47
N LYS A 102 -5.68 29.68 -7.79
CA LYS A 102 -6.96 30.11 -8.35
C LYS A 102 -8.14 29.23 -7.97
N ASN A 103 -7.88 27.99 -7.60
CA ASN A 103 -8.89 26.98 -7.26
C ASN A 103 -8.85 26.60 -5.77
N SER A 104 -8.15 27.36 -4.94
CA SER A 104 -7.87 27.01 -3.54
C SER A 104 -9.14 26.74 -2.72
N GLU A 105 -10.17 27.57 -2.86
CA GLU A 105 -11.45 27.40 -2.15
C GLU A 105 -12.18 26.11 -2.59
N LEU A 106 -12.17 25.81 -3.88
CA LEU A 106 -12.77 24.57 -4.41
C LEU A 106 -11.98 23.35 -3.94
N ILE A 107 -10.65 23.41 -3.99
CA ILE A 107 -9.78 22.32 -3.52
C ILE A 107 -10.01 22.06 -2.02
N GLN A 108 -10.12 23.11 -1.22
CA GLN A 108 -10.43 22.98 0.20
C GLN A 108 -11.78 22.30 0.42
N SER A 109 -12.84 22.79 -0.25
CA SER A 109 -14.19 22.22 -0.13
C SER A 109 -14.24 20.74 -0.53
N LEU A 110 -13.57 20.37 -1.63
CA LEU A 110 -13.49 18.96 -2.06
C LEU A 110 -12.70 18.09 -1.09
N ASN A 111 -11.64 18.61 -0.50
CA ASN A 111 -10.89 17.90 0.53
C ASN A 111 -11.72 17.66 1.80
N GLU A 112 -12.50 18.64 2.23
CA GLU A 112 -13.41 18.49 3.40
C GLU A 112 -14.50 17.44 3.10
N GLU A 113 -15.09 17.46 1.90
CA GLU A 113 -16.08 16.46 1.47
C GLU A 113 -15.45 15.06 1.41
N TYR A 114 -14.24 14.94 0.87
CA TYR A 114 -13.49 13.68 0.82
C TYR A 114 -13.29 13.11 2.23
N ASP A 115 -12.87 13.93 3.19
CA ASP A 115 -12.66 13.49 4.58
C ASP A 115 -13.95 12.99 5.23
N ILE A 116 -15.07 13.68 4.98
CA ILE A 116 -16.38 13.26 5.47
C ILE A 116 -16.77 11.89 4.90
N LEU A 117 -16.59 11.70 3.59
CA LEU A 117 -16.94 10.45 2.92
C LEU A 117 -16.03 9.30 3.35
N LEU A 118 -14.74 9.54 3.49
CA LEU A 118 -13.77 8.55 3.95
C LEU A 118 -14.12 8.08 5.38
N ASN A 119 -14.38 9.02 6.29
CA ASN A 119 -14.78 8.70 7.67
C ASN A 119 -16.09 7.89 7.73
N LYS A 120 -17.07 8.21 6.88
CA LYS A 120 -18.30 7.41 6.76
C LYS A 120 -17.99 6.00 6.26
N SER A 121 -17.13 5.86 5.26
CA SER A 121 -16.75 4.55 4.72
C SER A 121 -16.07 3.67 5.77
N VAL A 122 -15.10 4.22 6.50
CA VAL A 122 -14.43 3.51 7.62
C VAL A 122 -15.44 3.07 8.69
N LYS A 123 -16.40 3.95 9.02
CA LYS A 123 -17.47 3.60 9.97
C LYS A 123 -18.34 2.44 9.45
N HIS A 124 -18.71 2.44 8.18
CA HIS A 124 -19.49 1.34 7.59
C HIS A 124 -18.72 0.04 7.56
N LEU A 125 -17.41 0.07 7.26
CA LEU A 125 -16.54 -1.10 7.34
C LEU A 125 -16.46 -1.66 8.77
N SER A 126 -16.37 -0.80 9.78
CA SER A 126 -16.41 -1.21 11.18
C SER A 126 -17.73 -1.89 11.55
N LEU A 127 -18.86 -1.35 11.11
CA LEU A 127 -20.17 -1.96 11.33
C LEU A 127 -20.30 -3.31 10.60
N ALA A 128 -19.79 -3.43 9.37
CA ALA A 128 -19.77 -4.68 8.65
C ALA A 128 -18.95 -5.75 9.38
N ARG A 129 -17.77 -5.39 9.90
CA ARG A 129 -16.95 -6.26 10.74
C ARG A 129 -17.71 -6.73 11.97
N ASP A 130 -18.37 -5.82 12.69
CA ASP A 130 -19.11 -6.17 13.91
C ASP A 130 -20.27 -7.13 13.60
N THR A 131 -20.95 -6.92 12.48
CA THR A 131 -22.00 -7.83 11.99
C THR A 131 -21.41 -9.20 11.62
N HIS A 132 -20.26 -9.24 10.94
CA HIS A 132 -19.55 -10.47 10.61
C HIS A 132 -19.20 -11.28 11.88
N LEU A 133 -18.67 -10.61 12.90
CA LEU A 133 -18.36 -11.25 14.19
C LEU A 133 -19.60 -11.84 14.88
N MET A 134 -20.78 -11.28 14.66
CA MET A 134 -22.04 -11.86 15.16
C MET A 134 -22.39 -13.15 14.40
N VAL A 135 -22.15 -13.20 13.10
CA VAL A 135 -22.31 -14.42 12.28
C VAL A 135 -21.34 -15.51 12.71
N GLU A 136 -20.06 -15.16 12.93
CA GLU A 136 -19.05 -16.10 13.43
C GLU A 136 -19.45 -16.77 14.75
N LYS A 137 -20.04 -16.02 15.69
CA LYS A 137 -20.54 -16.57 16.96
C LYS A 137 -21.57 -17.70 16.77
N MET A 138 -22.26 -17.76 15.62
CA MET A 138 -23.19 -18.83 15.28
C MET A 138 -22.50 -20.05 14.69
N TYR A 139 -21.42 -19.83 13.92
CA TYR A 139 -20.70 -20.91 13.24
C TYR A 139 -19.63 -21.56 14.10
N ILE A 140 -18.83 -20.77 14.82
CA ILE A 140 -17.68 -21.25 15.60
C ILE A 140 -18.03 -22.43 16.53
N PRO A 141 -19.13 -22.40 17.33
CA PRO A 141 -19.46 -23.52 18.20
C PRO A 141 -19.83 -24.82 17.46
N ASN A 142 -20.14 -24.74 16.15
CA ASN A 142 -20.57 -25.85 15.33
C ASN A 142 -19.46 -26.37 14.40
N MET A 143 -18.26 -25.82 14.49
CA MET A 143 -17.13 -26.25 13.68
C MET A 143 -16.36 -27.39 14.35
N ASN A 144 -15.93 -28.37 13.54
CA ASN A 144 -15.04 -29.43 13.98
C ASN A 144 -13.58 -28.99 13.84
N PHE A 145 -13.06 -28.31 14.85
CA PHE A 145 -11.68 -27.80 14.87
C PHE A 145 -10.62 -28.91 14.89
N THR A 146 -10.94 -30.10 15.41
CA THR A 146 -10.02 -31.24 15.37
C THR A 146 -9.78 -31.68 13.93
N GLN A 147 -10.84 -31.90 13.17
CA GLN A 147 -10.73 -32.27 11.75
C GLN A 147 -10.05 -31.20 10.92
N LEU A 148 -10.29 -29.92 11.24
CA LEU A 148 -9.63 -28.80 10.57
C LEU A 148 -8.12 -28.78 10.88
N SER A 149 -7.72 -29.07 12.12
CA SER A 149 -6.30 -29.18 12.49
C SER A 149 -5.60 -30.32 11.77
N ASP A 150 -6.25 -31.49 11.67
CA ASP A 150 -5.72 -32.64 10.91
C ASP A 150 -5.49 -32.29 9.43
N MET A 151 -6.42 -31.54 8.84
CA MET A 151 -6.28 -31.06 7.46
C MET A 151 -5.11 -30.07 7.31
N ARG A 152 -4.98 -29.14 8.23
CA ARG A 152 -3.85 -28.18 8.26
C ARG A 152 -2.51 -28.92 8.31
N ASP A 153 -2.40 -29.92 9.18
CA ASP A 153 -1.15 -30.67 9.38
C ASP A 153 -0.78 -31.47 8.12
N LYS A 154 -1.78 -32.03 7.43
CA LYS A 154 -1.57 -32.68 6.12
C LYS A 154 -1.06 -31.71 5.07
N LEU A 155 -1.69 -30.53 4.94
CA LEU A 155 -1.26 -29.50 3.98
C LEU A 155 0.14 -28.98 4.27
N GLN A 156 0.50 -28.78 5.55
CA GLN A 156 1.85 -28.39 5.95
C GLN A 156 2.89 -29.44 5.56
N ALA A 157 2.57 -30.73 5.73
CA ALA A 157 3.48 -31.81 5.34
C ALA A 157 3.69 -31.86 3.82
N GLU A 158 2.62 -31.69 3.03
CA GLU A 158 2.68 -31.63 1.57
C GLU A 158 3.54 -30.43 1.09
N LEU A 159 3.33 -29.24 1.65
CA LEU A 159 4.13 -28.05 1.31
C LEU A 159 5.62 -28.22 1.68
N ALA A 160 5.91 -28.85 2.81
CA ALA A 160 7.29 -29.12 3.22
C ALA A 160 7.98 -30.11 2.27
N ALA A 161 7.24 -31.08 1.71
CA ALA A 161 7.79 -32.01 0.72
C ALA A 161 8.16 -31.34 -0.60
N ILE A 162 7.34 -30.39 -1.08
CA ILE A 162 7.61 -29.63 -2.31
C ILE A 162 8.89 -28.78 -2.17
N LYS A 163 9.18 -28.25 -0.99
CA LYS A 163 10.35 -27.40 -0.76
C LYS A 163 11.66 -28.20 -0.61
N ALA A 164 11.59 -29.52 -0.53
CA ALA A 164 12.74 -30.42 -0.37
C ALA A 164 13.26 -31.01 -1.70
N GLU A 165 12.54 -30.80 -2.81
CA GLU A 165 12.97 -31.09 -4.18
C GLU A 165 13.67 -29.87 -4.80
#